data_d343b807c0c1d4355dc11da5d18cfa5c
#
_entry.id   d343b807c0c1d4355dc11da5d18cfa5c
#
_cell.length_a   1.000
_cell.length_b   1.000
_cell.length_c   1.000
_cell.angle_alpha   90.00
_cell.angle_beta   90.00
_cell.angle_gamma   90.00
#
_symmetry.space_group_name_H-M   'P 1'
#
loop_
_entity.id
_entity.type
_entity.pdbx_description
1 polymer ?
#
loop_
_entity_poly.entity_id
_entity_poly.type
_entity_poly.pdbx_seq_one_letter_code
_entity_poly.pdbx_strand_id
1 'polypeptide(L)'
;MMKRNWMHRLGAFAAVAALVLSLAGCGASQSGGPADVEPVQLTVWTYYNGDQLESFNRLVEEFNATVGKEQNITVENCSQGNVNDLEAQVMASAQGKVGAEEMPNIFMAYADTAYAMDQMSELVDLAPYFTDEERAAYIGSYLTEGDFNDDGSIKIFPVAKSVELLFLNDTDWQTFADATGAEYADLETIEGLVGAAEAYYNWTDAQTETPDDGKALFGRDAMANYMLIGAKELGDTLFDVKGGRMTVELTEATARRLWDNYYVPYVKGWFSASGRFRSDDIKIGNILAYVGSSSSATYFPSRVMLSDTESHSIALKVLPAPHFADGEKFAVQQGAGMAVAKTTDAEEAASVVFLKWLTQPENNIAFAVGSGYLPVTHAANEMDAIRSSGLILTGNMENILTQAVDTVNSSEMYTPRAFEGGTKARNTLTYSMSDLAEADRAAVVARIAAGESAADAEAEFMTDEYFEAWYQSLCDALRQYEG
;
A
#
# COMPACT_ATOMS: atom_id res chain seq x y z
N MET A 1 -8.90 6.26 -65.41
CA MET A 1 -8.23 5.57 -66.53
C MET A 1 -7.55 4.35 -66.01
N MET A 2 -8.12 3.30 -66.43
CA MET A 2 -7.61 2.01 -66.94
C MET A 2 -6.83 1.18 -65.93
N LYS A 3 -7.47 0.10 -65.40
CA LYS A 3 -7.61 -1.26 -66.00
C LYS A 3 -6.24 -1.97 -66.02
N ARG A 4 -6.02 -3.18 -65.61
CA ARG A 4 -6.81 -4.44 -65.52
C ARG A 4 -5.84 -5.61 -65.33
N ASN A 5 -6.20 -6.58 -64.47
CA ASN A 5 -6.18 -8.04 -64.73
C ASN A 5 -4.80 -8.77 -64.91
N TRP A 6 -4.60 -10.00 -64.50
CA TRP A 6 -5.34 -11.28 -64.44
C TRP A 6 -4.34 -12.36 -63.99
N MET A 7 -4.58 -13.11 -62.92
CA MET A 7 -5.07 -14.50 -62.91
C MET A 7 -4.20 -15.62 -63.56
N HIS A 8 -4.01 -16.68 -62.77
CA HIS A 8 -3.88 -18.12 -63.03
C HIS A 8 -2.52 -18.74 -63.40
N ARG A 9 -2.18 -19.79 -62.66
CA ARG A 9 -2.26 -21.25 -62.86
C ARG A 9 -1.38 -21.96 -61.86
N LEU A 10 -1.90 -22.77 -60.91
CA LEU A 10 -2.22 -24.20 -60.96
C LEU A 10 -1.13 -25.10 -61.54
N GLY A 11 -0.65 -26.05 -60.76
CA GLY A 11 0.11 -27.22 -61.21
C GLY A 11 0.55 -28.10 -60.06
N ALA A 12 -0.25 -29.15 -59.75
CA ALA A 12 0.04 -30.25 -58.82
C ALA A 12 0.93 -31.31 -59.49
N PHE A 13 1.60 -32.16 -58.68
CA PHE A 13 1.89 -33.60 -58.86
C PHE A 13 2.92 -33.99 -57.81
N ALA A 14 2.61 -34.72 -56.78
CA ALA A 14 2.40 -36.16 -56.60
C ALA A 14 3.69 -36.97 -56.42
N ALA A 15 3.82 -37.46 -55.22
CA ALA A 15 4.33 -38.70 -54.66
C ALA A 15 5.33 -39.59 -55.44
N VAL A 16 6.36 -40.08 -54.73
CA VAL A 16 6.75 -41.50 -54.70
C VAL A 16 7.53 -41.81 -53.43
N ALA A 17 7.10 -42.87 -52.71
CA ALA A 17 7.76 -43.50 -51.58
C ALA A 17 8.84 -44.47 -52.04
N ALA A 18 9.90 -44.63 -51.26
CA ALA A 18 10.67 -45.90 -51.20
C ALA A 18 11.40 -46.06 -49.87
N LEU A 19 11.07 -47.11 -49.17
CA LEU A 19 11.79 -47.72 -48.03
C LEU A 19 13.16 -48.21 -48.47
N VAL A 20 14.17 -48.03 -47.63
CA VAL A 20 15.23 -49.06 -47.42
C VAL A 20 15.66 -49.06 -45.95
N LEU A 21 15.45 -50.18 -45.30
CA LEU A 21 16.09 -50.58 -44.02
C LEU A 21 17.55 -50.90 -44.28
N SER A 22 18.42 -50.50 -43.34
CA SER A 22 19.59 -51.31 -42.98
C SER A 22 20.07 -50.95 -41.57
N LEU A 23 20.21 -52.01 -40.76
CA LEU A 23 20.70 -52.10 -39.41
C LEU A 23 22.21 -51.82 -39.31
N ALA A 24 22.57 -51.36 -38.13
CA ALA A 24 23.74 -51.72 -37.31
C ALA A 24 24.66 -50.57 -36.93
N GLY A 25 24.88 -50.41 -35.65
CA GLY A 25 26.09 -49.82 -35.10
C GLY A 25 25.96 -49.18 -33.72
N CYS A 26 26.26 -49.92 -32.69
CA CYS A 26 26.41 -49.48 -31.30
C CYS A 26 27.37 -48.28 -31.14
N GLY A 27 27.03 -47.42 -30.15
CA GLY A 27 28.00 -46.57 -29.48
C GLY A 27 27.64 -45.07 -29.53
N ALA A 28 26.60 -44.66 -28.82
CA ALA A 28 26.39 -43.25 -28.53
C ALA A 28 26.55 -43.03 -27.02
N SER A 29 27.62 -42.38 -26.64
CA SER A 29 27.67 -41.63 -25.39
C SER A 29 26.56 -40.62 -25.42
N GLN A 30 25.57 -40.79 -24.55
CA GLN A 30 24.58 -39.73 -24.28
C GLN A 30 25.33 -38.56 -23.61
N SER A 31 25.67 -37.55 -24.38
CA SER A 31 25.78 -36.20 -23.86
C SER A 31 24.36 -35.78 -23.50
N GLY A 32 24.00 -35.88 -22.22
CA GLY A 32 22.77 -35.29 -21.71
C GLY A 32 22.85 -33.78 -21.96
N GLY A 33 22.19 -33.32 -23.00
CA GLY A 33 21.74 -31.91 -23.07
C GLY A 33 20.75 -31.65 -21.94
N PRO A 34 20.58 -30.41 -21.52
CA PRO A 34 19.57 -30.10 -20.54
C PRO A 34 18.23 -30.68 -21.02
N ALA A 35 17.51 -31.34 -20.12
CA ALA A 35 16.18 -31.86 -20.39
C ALA A 35 15.37 -30.71 -21.04
N ASP A 36 14.64 -31.03 -22.12
CA ASP A 36 13.70 -30.09 -22.73
C ASP A 36 12.62 -29.76 -21.67
N VAL A 37 12.90 -28.75 -20.84
CA VAL A 37 11.92 -28.17 -19.93
C VAL A 37 10.92 -27.42 -20.81
N GLU A 38 9.66 -27.82 -20.80
CA GLU A 38 8.62 -27.11 -21.56
C GLU A 38 8.61 -25.63 -21.15
N PRO A 39 8.46 -24.69 -22.09
CA PRO A 39 8.39 -23.26 -21.76
C PRO A 39 7.17 -22.98 -20.88
N VAL A 40 7.37 -22.24 -19.81
CA VAL A 40 6.31 -21.77 -18.91
C VAL A 40 6.15 -20.27 -19.09
N GLN A 41 4.91 -19.83 -19.32
CA GLN A 41 4.56 -18.43 -19.38
C GLN A 41 3.72 -18.08 -18.16
N LEU A 42 4.12 -17.05 -17.42
CA LEU A 42 3.45 -16.57 -16.21
C LEU A 42 2.88 -15.18 -16.46
N THR A 43 1.65 -14.95 -16.05
CA THR A 43 1.02 -13.64 -15.99
C THR A 43 0.99 -13.17 -14.53
N VAL A 44 1.44 -11.93 -14.31
CA VAL A 44 1.42 -11.28 -12.99
C VAL A 44 0.51 -10.06 -13.04
N TRP A 45 -0.46 -9.98 -12.14
CA TRP A 45 -1.30 -8.78 -11.99
C TRP A 45 -0.83 -7.93 -10.82
N THR A 46 -0.56 -6.65 -11.11
CA THR A 46 -0.14 -5.68 -10.11
C THR A 46 -1.06 -4.45 -10.13
N TYR A 47 -1.01 -3.63 -9.07
CA TYR A 47 -1.62 -2.29 -9.04
C TYR A 47 -0.58 -1.18 -9.21
N TYR A 48 0.66 -1.51 -9.48
CA TYR A 48 1.73 -0.52 -9.63
C TYR A 48 1.44 0.42 -10.80
N ASN A 49 1.77 1.68 -10.62
CA ASN A 49 1.70 2.73 -11.64
C ASN A 49 2.91 3.67 -11.54
N GLY A 50 3.10 4.57 -12.52
CA GLY A 50 4.23 5.51 -12.54
C GLY A 50 5.59 4.82 -12.31
N ASP A 51 6.42 5.41 -11.45
CA ASP A 51 7.78 4.95 -11.16
C ASP A 51 7.82 3.52 -10.58
N GLN A 52 6.79 3.14 -9.80
CA GLN A 52 6.67 1.79 -9.24
C GLN A 52 6.50 0.75 -10.36
N LEU A 53 5.64 1.05 -11.34
CA LEU A 53 5.42 0.18 -12.50
C LEU A 53 6.68 0.06 -13.35
N GLU A 54 7.37 1.17 -13.62
CA GLU A 54 8.61 1.17 -14.38
C GLU A 54 9.70 0.35 -13.67
N SER A 55 9.82 0.49 -12.33
CA SER A 55 10.78 -0.26 -11.54
C SER A 55 10.48 -1.75 -11.54
N PHE A 56 9.20 -2.14 -11.40
CA PHE A 56 8.80 -3.53 -11.44
C PHE A 56 9.01 -4.15 -12.83
N ASN A 57 8.64 -3.46 -13.90
CA ASN A 57 8.82 -3.93 -15.27
C ASN A 57 10.29 -4.16 -15.61
N ARG A 58 11.21 -3.30 -15.15
CA ARG A 58 12.66 -3.52 -15.32
C ARG A 58 13.13 -4.83 -14.69
N LEU A 59 12.64 -5.16 -13.49
CA LEU A 59 12.95 -6.43 -12.84
C LEU A 59 12.37 -7.63 -13.60
N VAL A 60 11.14 -7.50 -14.12
CA VAL A 60 10.56 -8.54 -14.98
C VAL A 60 11.38 -8.75 -16.25
N GLU A 61 11.84 -7.68 -16.91
CA GLU A 61 12.72 -7.76 -18.08
C GLU A 61 14.06 -8.41 -17.72
N GLU A 62 14.66 -8.08 -16.58
CA GLU A 62 15.90 -8.66 -16.10
C GLU A 62 15.74 -10.15 -15.77
N PHE A 63 14.66 -10.53 -15.08
CA PHE A 63 14.34 -11.95 -14.85
C PHE A 63 14.24 -12.71 -16.18
N ASN A 64 13.48 -12.20 -17.12
CA ASN A 64 13.28 -12.83 -18.44
C ASN A 64 14.59 -12.96 -19.25
N ALA A 65 15.51 -12.00 -19.08
CA ALA A 65 16.80 -12.02 -19.74
C ALA A 65 17.84 -12.97 -19.09
N THR A 66 17.66 -13.29 -17.83
CA THR A 66 18.61 -14.06 -16.99
C THR A 66 18.02 -15.41 -16.56
N VAL A 67 17.58 -15.53 -15.33
CA VAL A 67 17.08 -16.78 -14.72
C VAL A 67 15.89 -17.35 -15.49
N GLY A 68 14.97 -16.49 -15.95
CA GLY A 68 13.83 -16.90 -16.76
C GLY A 68 14.25 -17.58 -18.04
N LYS A 69 15.23 -16.99 -18.75
CA LYS A 69 15.80 -17.60 -19.98
C LYS A 69 16.49 -18.93 -19.70
N GLU A 70 17.22 -19.04 -18.58
CA GLU A 70 17.93 -20.27 -18.21
C GLU A 70 16.98 -21.41 -17.87
N GLN A 71 15.82 -21.10 -17.31
CA GLN A 71 14.82 -22.05 -16.84
C GLN A 71 13.60 -22.17 -17.77
N ASN A 72 13.60 -21.54 -18.95
CA ASN A 72 12.47 -21.47 -19.88
C ASN A 72 11.19 -20.89 -19.25
N ILE A 73 11.33 -19.91 -18.36
CA ILE A 73 10.21 -19.18 -17.74
C ILE A 73 10.16 -17.78 -18.34
N THR A 74 8.99 -17.36 -18.75
CA THR A 74 8.72 -15.97 -19.19
C THR A 74 7.63 -15.37 -18.32
N VAL A 75 7.86 -14.18 -17.79
CA VAL A 75 6.92 -13.44 -16.96
C VAL A 75 6.42 -12.22 -17.72
N GLU A 76 5.10 -12.00 -17.70
CA GLU A 76 4.44 -10.81 -18.20
C GLU A 76 3.70 -10.11 -17.06
N ASN A 77 3.96 -8.81 -16.87
CA ASN A 77 3.24 -7.99 -15.89
C ASN A 77 2.09 -7.23 -16.55
N CYS A 78 0.89 -7.33 -15.96
CA CYS A 78 -0.30 -6.60 -16.35
C CYS A 78 -0.74 -5.72 -15.17
N SER A 79 -0.51 -4.40 -15.25
CA SER A 79 -1.00 -3.47 -14.23
C SER A 79 -2.50 -3.27 -14.36
N GLN A 80 -3.22 -3.45 -13.25
CA GLN A 80 -4.66 -3.17 -13.13
C GLN A 80 -4.95 -1.73 -12.66
N GLY A 81 -3.91 -0.90 -12.56
CA GLY A 81 -4.00 0.54 -12.32
C GLY A 81 -4.09 0.94 -10.84
N ASN A 82 -4.91 0.31 -10.03
CA ASN A 82 -5.03 0.58 -8.60
C ASN A 82 -5.51 -0.66 -7.81
N VAL A 83 -5.46 -0.57 -6.48
CA VAL A 83 -5.83 -1.67 -5.57
C VAL A 83 -7.26 -2.15 -5.81
N ASN A 84 -8.23 -1.23 -5.85
CA ASN A 84 -9.66 -1.59 -5.94
C ASN A 84 -9.99 -2.26 -7.27
N ASP A 85 -9.39 -1.79 -8.37
CA ASP A 85 -9.59 -2.39 -9.69
C ASP A 85 -8.96 -3.79 -9.75
N LEU A 86 -7.75 -3.96 -9.19
CA LEU A 86 -7.10 -5.27 -9.10
C LEU A 86 -7.95 -6.27 -8.30
N GLU A 87 -8.40 -5.89 -7.09
CA GLU A 87 -9.24 -6.75 -6.26
C GLU A 87 -10.53 -7.13 -6.95
N ALA A 88 -11.20 -6.17 -7.61
CA ALA A 88 -12.42 -6.42 -8.35
C ALA A 88 -12.20 -7.40 -9.52
N GLN A 89 -11.10 -7.28 -10.26
CA GLN A 89 -10.75 -8.18 -11.35
C GLN A 89 -10.42 -9.59 -10.84
N VAL A 90 -9.57 -9.71 -9.82
CA VAL A 90 -9.22 -11.00 -9.19
C VAL A 90 -10.49 -11.74 -8.74
N MET A 91 -11.38 -11.04 -8.01
CA MET A 91 -12.63 -11.63 -7.53
C MET A 91 -13.59 -11.96 -8.67
N ALA A 92 -13.63 -11.18 -9.75
CA ALA A 92 -14.45 -11.47 -10.91
C ALA A 92 -13.98 -12.73 -11.65
N SER A 93 -12.65 -12.87 -11.82
CA SER A 93 -12.02 -14.04 -12.44
C SER A 93 -12.24 -15.30 -11.62
N ALA A 94 -12.00 -15.25 -10.30
CA ALA A 94 -12.21 -16.38 -9.40
C ALA A 94 -13.67 -16.86 -9.36
N GLN A 95 -14.61 -15.94 -9.48
CA GLN A 95 -16.05 -16.25 -9.51
C GLN A 95 -16.56 -16.66 -10.90
N GLY A 96 -15.70 -16.70 -11.92
CA GLY A 96 -16.08 -17.04 -13.30
C GLY A 96 -17.15 -16.10 -13.87
N LYS A 97 -17.13 -14.80 -13.52
CA LYS A 97 -18.11 -13.83 -14.01
C LYS A 97 -18.01 -13.68 -15.51
N VAL A 98 -19.16 -13.48 -16.17
CA VAL A 98 -19.22 -13.26 -17.63
C VAL A 98 -18.43 -12.00 -18.00
N GLY A 99 -17.43 -12.17 -18.86
CA GLY A 99 -16.55 -11.08 -19.30
C GLY A 99 -15.37 -10.81 -18.37
N ALA A 100 -15.17 -11.59 -17.29
CA ALA A 100 -13.94 -11.54 -16.51
C ALA A 100 -12.77 -12.08 -17.34
N GLU A 101 -11.58 -11.54 -17.10
CA GLU A 101 -10.34 -12.04 -17.66
C GLU A 101 -9.97 -13.40 -17.04
N GLU A 102 -9.08 -14.13 -17.69
CA GLU A 102 -8.52 -15.37 -17.14
C GLU A 102 -7.69 -15.07 -15.89
N MET A 103 -7.76 -15.93 -14.87
CA MET A 103 -7.00 -15.76 -13.63
C MET A 103 -5.49 -15.74 -13.93
N PRO A 104 -4.73 -14.75 -13.45
CA PRO A 104 -3.28 -14.73 -13.59
C PRO A 104 -2.63 -15.82 -12.72
N ASN A 105 -1.40 -16.20 -13.03
CA ASN A 105 -0.63 -17.12 -12.20
C ASN A 105 -0.26 -16.50 -10.86
N ILE A 106 0.07 -15.20 -10.87
CA ILE A 106 0.47 -14.43 -9.69
C ILE A 106 -0.34 -13.12 -9.66
N PHE A 107 -0.80 -12.72 -8.50
CA PHE A 107 -1.44 -11.42 -8.34
C PHE A 107 -1.13 -10.79 -6.97
N MET A 108 -1.10 -9.48 -6.94
CA MET A 108 -0.97 -8.76 -5.67
C MET A 108 -2.29 -8.83 -4.91
N ALA A 109 -2.21 -9.07 -3.61
CA ALA A 109 -3.37 -9.11 -2.73
C ALA A 109 -3.03 -8.60 -1.32
N TYR A 110 -3.96 -7.88 -0.73
CA TYR A 110 -4.02 -7.69 0.71
C TYR A 110 -4.63 -8.91 1.39
N ALA A 111 -4.44 -9.01 2.70
CA ALA A 111 -4.83 -10.19 3.47
C ALA A 111 -6.31 -10.57 3.31
N ASP A 112 -7.22 -9.59 3.29
CA ASP A 112 -8.66 -9.86 3.17
C ASP A 112 -9.03 -10.45 1.80
N THR A 113 -8.46 -9.94 0.72
CA THR A 113 -8.68 -10.47 -0.64
C THR A 113 -8.09 -11.86 -0.79
N ALA A 114 -6.86 -12.07 -0.30
CA ALA A 114 -6.23 -13.38 -0.33
C ALA A 114 -7.00 -14.39 0.55
N TYR A 115 -7.50 -13.99 1.72
CA TYR A 115 -8.36 -14.84 2.55
C TYR A 115 -9.64 -15.27 1.80
N ALA A 116 -10.32 -14.34 1.14
CA ALA A 116 -11.50 -14.66 0.34
C ALA A 116 -11.18 -15.65 -0.79
N MET A 117 -10.02 -15.52 -1.44
CA MET A 117 -9.54 -16.45 -2.46
C MET A 117 -9.20 -17.82 -1.87
N ASP A 118 -8.57 -17.86 -0.68
CA ASP A 118 -8.25 -19.13 0.00
C ASP A 118 -9.50 -19.90 0.39
N GLN A 119 -10.57 -19.21 0.85
CA GLN A 119 -11.87 -19.83 1.14
C GLN A 119 -12.52 -20.46 -0.11
N MET A 120 -12.22 -19.97 -1.31
CA MET A 120 -12.62 -20.58 -2.57
C MET A 120 -11.68 -21.71 -3.03
N SER A 121 -10.61 -21.98 -2.29
CA SER A 121 -9.56 -22.95 -2.62
C SER A 121 -8.76 -22.60 -3.89
N GLU A 122 -8.65 -21.32 -4.20
CA GLU A 122 -7.97 -20.84 -5.42
C GLU A 122 -6.49 -20.47 -5.19
N LEU A 123 -5.98 -20.56 -3.93
CA LEU A 123 -4.59 -20.21 -3.62
C LEU A 123 -3.70 -21.43 -3.37
N VAL A 124 -2.46 -21.31 -3.85
CA VAL A 124 -1.37 -22.23 -3.51
C VAL A 124 -0.86 -21.91 -2.11
N ASP A 125 -0.57 -22.94 -1.31
CA ASP A 125 0.27 -22.79 -0.12
C ASP A 125 1.74 -22.84 -0.54
N LEU A 126 2.43 -21.74 -0.35
CA LEU A 126 3.84 -21.62 -0.74
C LEU A 126 4.81 -22.21 0.30
N ALA A 127 4.34 -22.50 1.52
CA ALA A 127 5.18 -22.99 2.59
C ALA A 127 6.01 -24.24 2.22
N PRO A 128 5.49 -25.24 1.49
CA PRO A 128 6.27 -26.43 1.08
C PRO A 128 7.43 -26.13 0.13
N TYR A 129 7.43 -24.98 -0.55
CA TYR A 129 8.49 -24.57 -1.49
C TYR A 129 9.66 -23.88 -0.81
N PHE A 130 9.58 -23.61 0.51
CA PHE A 130 10.62 -22.92 1.28
C PHE A 130 11.15 -23.79 2.40
N THR A 131 12.47 -23.83 2.52
CA THR A 131 13.15 -24.41 3.69
C THR A 131 13.00 -23.50 4.91
N ASP A 132 13.25 -24.02 6.11
CA ASP A 132 13.22 -23.22 7.33
C ASP A 132 14.28 -22.09 7.31
N GLU A 133 15.44 -22.34 6.68
CA GLU A 133 16.50 -21.35 6.51
C GLU A 133 16.06 -20.22 5.56
N GLU A 134 15.41 -20.56 4.44
CA GLU A 134 14.86 -19.57 3.51
C GLU A 134 13.78 -18.72 4.18
N ARG A 135 12.86 -19.34 4.97
CA ARG A 135 11.84 -18.59 5.72
C ARG A 135 12.45 -17.65 6.75
N ALA A 136 13.48 -18.11 7.47
CA ALA A 136 14.16 -17.30 8.48
C ALA A 136 14.92 -16.10 7.90
N ALA A 137 15.15 -16.03 6.58
CA ALA A 137 15.73 -14.87 5.93
C ALA A 137 14.74 -13.69 5.80
N TYR A 138 13.43 -13.96 5.83
CA TYR A 138 12.40 -12.93 5.74
C TYR A 138 12.04 -12.35 7.10
N ILE A 139 11.55 -11.10 7.11
CA ILE A 139 10.99 -10.49 8.31
C ILE A 139 9.73 -11.29 8.70
N GLY A 140 9.72 -11.87 9.89
CA GLY A 140 8.73 -12.86 10.29
C GLY A 140 7.28 -12.36 10.23
N SER A 141 7.01 -11.13 10.67
CA SER A 141 5.68 -10.51 10.59
C SER A 141 5.14 -10.41 9.14
N TYR A 142 6.03 -10.32 8.15
CA TYR A 142 5.63 -10.25 6.74
C TYR A 142 5.18 -11.59 6.18
N LEU A 143 5.79 -12.70 6.63
CA LEU A 143 5.36 -14.04 6.24
C LEU A 143 4.05 -14.46 6.92
N THR A 144 3.86 -14.09 8.18
CA THR A 144 2.67 -14.48 8.96
C THR A 144 1.39 -13.78 8.52
N GLU A 145 1.47 -12.74 7.67
CA GLU A 145 0.30 -12.09 7.10
C GLU A 145 -0.57 -13.04 6.25
N GLY A 146 0.05 -14.02 5.60
CA GLY A 146 -0.60 -15.05 4.79
C GLY A 146 -0.94 -16.33 5.56
N ASP A 147 -0.65 -16.41 6.86
CA ASP A 147 -0.99 -17.55 7.71
C ASP A 147 -2.36 -17.33 8.37
N PHE A 148 -3.42 -17.64 7.63
CA PHE A 148 -4.80 -17.38 8.08
C PHE A 148 -5.27 -18.32 9.20
N ASN A 149 -4.67 -19.51 9.32
CA ASN A 149 -5.12 -20.57 10.22
C ASN A 149 -4.15 -20.88 11.37
N ASP A 150 -3.05 -20.14 11.50
CA ASP A 150 -1.96 -20.43 12.44
C ASP A 150 -1.34 -21.85 12.24
N ASP A 151 -1.26 -22.29 10.98
CA ASP A 151 -0.73 -23.61 10.60
C ASP A 151 0.62 -23.54 9.89
N GLY A 152 1.21 -22.34 9.76
CA GLY A 152 2.49 -22.07 9.11
C GLY A 152 2.39 -22.01 7.59
N SER A 153 1.18 -21.92 7.02
CA SER A 153 0.97 -21.72 5.59
C SER A 153 1.42 -20.32 5.13
N ILE A 154 1.81 -20.22 3.86
CA ILE A 154 2.20 -18.95 3.22
C ILE A 154 1.28 -18.73 2.02
N LYS A 155 0.14 -18.09 2.23
CA LYS A 155 -0.85 -17.79 1.18
C LYS A 155 -0.60 -16.46 0.50
N ILE A 156 0.16 -15.58 1.14
CA ILE A 156 0.64 -14.31 0.61
C ILE A 156 2.14 -14.28 0.80
N PHE A 157 2.88 -14.10 -0.27
CA PHE A 157 4.33 -13.98 -0.23
C PHE A 157 4.74 -12.50 -0.21
N PRO A 158 5.52 -12.05 0.77
CA PRO A 158 5.97 -10.67 0.83
C PRO A 158 6.98 -10.39 -0.27
N VAL A 159 6.76 -9.33 -1.05
CA VAL A 159 7.71 -8.90 -2.09
C VAL A 159 8.17 -7.47 -1.89
N ALA A 160 7.32 -6.64 -1.29
CA ALA A 160 7.59 -5.24 -0.98
C ALA A 160 6.61 -4.78 0.10
N LYS A 161 7.11 -4.15 1.13
CA LYS A 161 6.29 -3.64 2.24
C LYS A 161 6.46 -2.14 2.41
N SER A 162 5.58 -1.52 3.13
CA SER A 162 5.65 -0.10 3.47
C SER A 162 5.15 0.15 4.89
N VAL A 163 5.50 1.30 5.42
CA VAL A 163 5.01 1.81 6.69
C VAL A 163 4.44 3.20 6.48
N GLU A 164 3.69 3.72 7.42
CA GLU A 164 3.30 5.12 7.42
C GLU A 164 4.41 6.00 7.97
N LEU A 165 4.60 7.16 7.34
CA LEU A 165 5.54 8.20 7.73
C LEU A 165 4.83 9.55 7.71
N LEU A 166 5.35 10.53 8.46
CA LEU A 166 4.96 11.92 8.37
C LEU A 166 5.80 12.65 7.32
N PHE A 167 5.15 13.14 6.28
CA PHE A 167 5.72 13.98 5.22
C PHE A 167 5.40 15.44 5.51
N LEU A 168 6.41 16.29 5.55
CA LEU A 168 6.30 17.69 5.93
C LEU A 168 6.90 18.60 4.85
N ASN A 169 6.17 19.63 4.46
CA ASN A 169 6.71 20.78 3.74
C ASN A 169 7.59 21.58 4.69
N ASP A 170 8.87 21.26 4.70
CA ASP A 170 9.84 21.83 5.62
C ASP A 170 10.05 23.33 5.41
N THR A 171 9.93 23.80 4.18
CA THR A 171 10.12 25.22 3.85
C THR A 171 9.09 26.11 4.55
N ASP A 172 7.83 25.75 4.47
CA ASP A 172 6.76 26.54 5.07
C ASP A 172 6.66 26.26 6.59
N TRP A 173 7.01 25.03 7.03
CA TRP A 173 7.15 24.70 8.44
C TRP A 173 8.19 25.59 9.15
N GLN A 174 9.38 25.78 8.55
CA GLN A 174 10.42 26.66 9.13
C GLN A 174 9.92 28.09 9.30
N THR A 175 9.13 28.60 8.36
CA THR A 175 8.54 29.95 8.45
C THR A 175 7.59 30.04 9.66
N PHE A 176 6.78 29.01 9.90
CA PHE A 176 5.90 28.92 11.06
C PHE A 176 6.71 28.75 12.36
N ALA A 177 7.67 27.83 12.37
CA ALA A 177 8.53 27.55 13.52
C ALA A 177 9.31 28.78 13.98
N ASP A 178 9.92 29.53 13.07
CA ASP A 178 10.65 30.77 13.38
C ASP A 178 9.74 31.86 13.99
N ALA A 179 8.46 31.87 13.61
CA ALA A 179 7.50 32.85 14.11
C ALA A 179 6.89 32.47 15.46
N THR A 180 6.78 31.19 15.78
CA THR A 180 6.00 30.70 16.93
C THR A 180 6.83 29.94 17.95
N GLY A 181 8.01 29.44 17.58
CA GLY A 181 8.84 28.57 18.40
C GLY A 181 8.42 27.10 18.36
N ALA A 182 7.60 26.67 17.37
CA ALA A 182 7.25 25.27 17.16
C ALA A 182 8.50 24.43 16.81
N GLU A 183 8.54 23.20 17.29
CA GLU A 183 9.66 22.28 17.10
C GLU A 183 9.19 20.99 16.42
N TYR A 184 10.09 20.25 15.76
CA TYR A 184 9.75 18.94 15.20
C TYR A 184 9.29 17.93 16.27
N ALA A 185 9.75 18.08 17.51
CA ALA A 185 9.31 17.27 18.63
C ALA A 185 7.80 17.38 18.93
N ASP A 186 7.17 18.50 18.59
CA ASP A 186 5.72 18.67 18.69
C ASP A 186 4.96 17.73 17.74
N LEU A 187 5.62 17.21 16.70
CA LEU A 187 5.02 16.31 15.71
C LEU A 187 5.25 14.82 16.03
N GLU A 188 5.94 14.48 17.12
CA GLU A 188 6.23 13.09 17.47
C GLU A 188 5.00 12.37 18.05
N THR A 189 4.09 13.12 18.68
CA THR A 189 2.87 12.56 19.26
C THR A 189 1.62 13.11 18.57
N ILE A 190 0.55 12.34 18.61
CA ILE A 190 -0.74 12.75 18.01
C ILE A 190 -1.27 13.99 18.73
N GLU A 191 -1.18 14.03 20.07
CA GLU A 191 -1.61 15.18 20.87
C GLU A 191 -0.74 16.42 20.58
N GLY A 192 0.56 16.25 20.43
CA GLY A 192 1.46 17.33 20.08
C GLY A 192 1.19 17.88 18.66
N LEU A 193 0.95 16.97 17.71
CA LEU A 193 0.54 17.35 16.34
C LEU A 193 -0.77 18.17 16.34
N VAL A 194 -1.78 17.78 17.15
CA VAL A 194 -3.02 18.54 17.30
C VAL A 194 -2.74 19.93 17.85
N GLY A 195 -1.89 20.04 18.88
CA GLY A 195 -1.48 21.35 19.43
C GLY A 195 -0.74 22.23 18.42
N ALA A 196 0.17 21.64 17.64
CA ALA A 196 0.87 22.34 16.55
C ALA A 196 -0.09 22.80 15.46
N ALA A 197 -1.12 21.98 15.14
CA ALA A 197 -2.13 22.32 14.14
C ALA A 197 -3.04 23.46 14.57
N GLU A 198 -3.45 23.50 15.83
CA GLU A 198 -4.16 24.64 16.42
C GLU A 198 -3.30 25.92 16.36
N ALA A 199 -2.03 25.83 16.75
CA ALA A 199 -1.12 26.97 16.71
C ALA A 199 -0.90 27.47 15.28
N TYR A 200 -0.78 26.58 14.30
CA TYR A 200 -0.64 26.95 12.89
C TYR A 200 -1.91 27.62 12.34
N TYR A 201 -3.08 27.07 12.65
CA TYR A 201 -4.37 27.68 12.27
C TYR A 201 -4.47 29.12 12.82
N ASN A 202 -4.26 29.30 14.12
CA ASN A 202 -4.32 30.62 14.76
C ASN A 202 -3.24 31.60 14.21
N TRP A 203 -2.05 31.11 13.91
CA TRP A 203 -0.96 31.91 13.34
C TRP A 203 -1.30 32.37 11.92
N THR A 204 -1.89 31.52 11.09
CA THR A 204 -2.30 31.90 9.72
C THR A 204 -3.52 32.78 9.71
N ASP A 205 -4.50 32.54 10.58
CA ASP A 205 -5.70 33.38 10.75
C ASP A 205 -5.32 34.81 11.12
N ALA A 206 -4.37 34.98 12.03
CA ALA A 206 -3.88 36.31 12.42
C ALA A 206 -3.18 37.10 11.31
N GLN A 207 -2.91 36.49 10.16
CA GLN A 207 -2.26 37.14 9.00
C GLN A 207 -3.28 37.72 8.01
N THR A 208 -4.55 37.47 8.20
CA THR A 208 -5.66 37.96 7.34
C THR A 208 -6.58 38.91 8.11
N GLU A 209 -7.43 39.67 7.39
CA GLU A 209 -8.45 40.51 8.01
C GLU A 209 -9.78 39.73 8.24
N THR A 210 -9.92 38.57 7.64
CA THR A 210 -11.07 37.69 7.76
C THR A 210 -10.90 36.80 8.97
N PRO A 211 -11.74 36.86 9.98
CA PRO A 211 -11.63 35.98 11.13
C PRO A 211 -12.01 34.55 10.79
N ASP A 212 -11.41 33.60 11.47
CA ASP A 212 -11.69 32.16 11.39
C ASP A 212 -11.39 31.56 10.00
N ASP A 213 -10.43 32.13 9.24
CA ASP A 213 -9.98 31.64 7.92
C ASP A 213 -8.56 31.03 7.95
N GLY A 214 -8.10 30.61 9.12
CA GLY A 214 -6.80 29.95 9.31
C GLY A 214 -6.66 28.68 8.45
N LYS A 215 -5.40 28.32 8.14
CA LYS A 215 -5.08 27.17 7.31
C LYS A 215 -4.90 25.91 8.15
N ALA A 216 -5.26 24.78 7.57
CA ALA A 216 -4.98 23.47 8.16
C ALA A 216 -3.49 23.14 8.10
N LEU A 217 -2.98 22.51 9.16
CA LEU A 217 -1.61 21.98 9.18
C LEU A 217 -1.52 20.60 8.55
N PHE A 218 -2.48 19.74 8.80
CA PHE A 218 -2.31 18.29 8.66
C PHE A 218 -3.48 17.59 7.96
N GLY A 219 -3.15 16.46 7.32
CA GLY A 219 -4.11 15.49 6.79
C GLY A 219 -3.58 14.06 6.86
N ARG A 220 -4.43 13.07 6.59
CA ARG A 220 -4.08 11.66 6.66
C ARG A 220 -4.64 10.90 5.48
N ASP A 221 -3.84 10.03 4.84
CA ASP A 221 -4.27 9.26 3.68
C ASP A 221 -5.14 8.04 4.06
N ALA A 222 -4.79 7.32 5.14
CA ALA A 222 -5.43 6.05 5.48
C ALA A 222 -6.11 6.09 6.85
N MET A 223 -7.39 6.47 6.89
CA MET A 223 -8.16 6.57 8.13
C MET A 223 -8.36 5.22 8.83
N ALA A 224 -8.53 4.11 8.09
CA ALA A 224 -8.60 2.80 8.72
C ALA A 224 -7.34 2.47 9.52
N ASN A 225 -6.16 2.85 9.03
CA ASN A 225 -4.91 2.64 9.76
C ASN A 225 -4.84 3.49 11.02
N TYR A 226 -5.29 4.76 10.97
CA TYR A 226 -5.40 5.59 12.16
C TYR A 226 -6.24 4.94 13.26
N MET A 227 -7.40 4.39 12.89
CA MET A 227 -8.29 3.72 13.83
C MET A 227 -7.66 2.43 14.39
N LEU A 228 -7.07 1.60 13.52
CA LEU A 228 -6.51 0.30 13.90
C LEU A 228 -5.22 0.44 14.74
N ILE A 229 -4.30 1.28 14.29
CA ILE A 229 -3.02 1.49 14.98
C ILE A 229 -3.25 2.29 16.25
N GLY A 230 -4.02 3.36 16.21
CA GLY A 230 -4.33 4.14 17.40
C GLY A 230 -5.05 3.35 18.48
N ALA A 231 -6.01 2.49 18.11
CA ALA A 231 -6.63 1.57 19.06
C ALA A 231 -5.59 0.63 19.66
N LYS A 232 -4.69 0.09 18.83
CA LYS A 232 -3.65 -0.83 19.28
C LYS A 232 -2.64 -0.17 20.22
N GLU A 233 -2.21 1.05 19.92
CA GLU A 233 -1.35 1.87 20.77
C GLU A 233 -1.98 2.14 22.13
N LEU A 234 -3.31 2.33 22.16
CA LEU A 234 -4.09 2.60 23.39
C LEU A 234 -4.52 1.33 24.15
N GLY A 235 -4.07 0.15 23.69
CA GLY A 235 -4.29 -1.12 24.36
C GLY A 235 -5.52 -1.92 23.92
N ASP A 236 -6.29 -1.43 22.92
CA ASP A 236 -7.42 -2.14 22.33
C ASP A 236 -6.99 -2.91 21.07
N THR A 237 -7.66 -4.01 20.76
CA THR A 237 -7.53 -4.71 19.49
C THR A 237 -8.85 -4.60 18.73
N LEU A 238 -9.03 -3.55 17.94
CA LEU A 238 -10.31 -3.19 17.31
C LEU A 238 -10.97 -4.36 16.57
N PHE A 239 -10.18 -5.16 15.85
CA PHE A 239 -10.61 -6.41 15.24
C PHE A 239 -9.88 -7.58 15.93
N ASP A 240 -10.52 -8.23 16.89
CA ASP A 240 -10.01 -9.47 17.47
C ASP A 240 -10.47 -10.66 16.61
N VAL A 241 -9.53 -11.26 15.88
CA VAL A 241 -9.80 -12.34 14.91
C VAL A 241 -9.25 -13.65 15.45
N LYS A 242 -10.14 -14.63 15.64
CA LYS A 242 -9.81 -15.99 16.11
C LYS A 242 -10.45 -17.03 15.20
N GLY A 243 -9.64 -17.83 14.51
CA GLY A 243 -10.15 -18.86 13.60
C GLY A 243 -11.03 -18.31 12.47
N GLY A 244 -10.64 -17.16 11.90
CA GLY A 244 -11.37 -16.47 10.84
C GLY A 244 -12.65 -15.74 11.28
N ARG A 245 -12.96 -15.75 12.58
CA ARG A 245 -14.10 -15.02 13.15
C ARG A 245 -13.62 -13.76 13.84
N MET A 246 -14.23 -12.65 13.51
CA MET A 246 -13.92 -11.34 14.08
C MET A 246 -14.93 -10.95 15.15
N THR A 247 -14.43 -10.34 16.23
CA THR A 247 -15.23 -9.58 17.20
C THR A 247 -14.70 -8.16 17.28
N VAL A 248 -15.62 -7.20 17.49
CA VAL A 248 -15.27 -5.78 17.65
C VAL A 248 -14.91 -5.52 19.12
N GLU A 249 -13.64 -5.17 19.36
CA GLU A 249 -13.15 -4.80 20.69
C GLU A 249 -12.61 -3.37 20.69
N LEU A 250 -13.52 -2.40 20.63
CA LEU A 250 -13.23 -0.97 20.73
C LEU A 250 -13.93 -0.41 21.96
N THR A 251 -13.16 -0.01 22.97
CA THR A 251 -13.71 0.65 24.14
C THR A 251 -14.13 2.09 23.83
N GLU A 252 -15.14 2.59 24.55
CA GLU A 252 -15.57 3.98 24.45
C GLU A 252 -14.43 4.97 24.76
N ALA A 253 -13.57 4.63 25.73
CA ALA A 253 -12.42 5.45 26.10
C ALA A 253 -11.42 5.58 24.95
N THR A 254 -11.07 4.48 24.27
CA THR A 254 -10.21 4.48 23.09
C THR A 254 -10.86 5.22 21.93
N ALA A 255 -12.14 4.95 21.67
CA ALA A 255 -12.90 5.63 20.63
C ALA A 255 -12.92 7.15 20.86
N ARG A 256 -13.06 7.60 22.10
CA ARG A 256 -13.02 9.03 22.47
C ARG A 256 -11.66 9.65 22.21
N ARG A 257 -10.57 8.96 22.54
CA ARG A 257 -9.20 9.43 22.23
C ARG A 257 -8.99 9.58 20.73
N LEU A 258 -9.45 8.62 19.92
CA LEU A 258 -9.39 8.69 18.45
C LEU A 258 -10.22 9.86 17.92
N TRP A 259 -11.42 10.05 18.44
CA TRP A 259 -12.31 11.14 18.07
C TRP A 259 -11.71 12.52 18.39
N ASP A 260 -11.27 12.73 19.63
CA ASP A 260 -10.72 14.00 20.09
C ASP A 260 -9.46 14.43 19.33
N ASN A 261 -8.71 13.47 18.77
CA ASN A 261 -7.46 13.72 18.08
C ASN A 261 -7.53 13.65 16.55
N TYR A 262 -8.70 13.41 15.95
CA TYR A 262 -8.90 13.55 14.51
C TYR A 262 -10.18 14.31 14.15
N TYR A 263 -11.34 13.86 14.64
CA TYR A 263 -12.62 14.50 14.29
C TYR A 263 -12.67 15.96 14.78
N VAL A 264 -12.35 16.19 16.05
CA VAL A 264 -12.38 17.53 16.66
C VAL A 264 -11.44 18.50 15.92
N PRO A 265 -10.14 18.21 15.70
CA PRO A 265 -9.27 19.12 14.95
C PRO A 265 -9.70 19.28 13.49
N TYR A 266 -10.35 18.30 12.88
CA TYR A 266 -10.87 18.42 11.51
C TYR A 266 -12.05 19.39 11.44
N VAL A 267 -13.04 19.26 12.32
CA VAL A 267 -14.21 20.15 12.37
C VAL A 267 -13.78 21.59 12.69
N LYS A 268 -12.76 21.77 13.51
CA LYS A 268 -12.17 23.10 13.81
C LYS A 268 -11.34 23.67 12.65
N GLY A 269 -11.05 22.88 11.60
CA GLY A 269 -10.28 23.32 10.44
C GLY A 269 -8.77 23.26 10.62
N TRP A 270 -8.28 22.65 11.71
CA TRP A 270 -6.85 22.43 11.94
C TRP A 270 -6.30 21.30 11.08
N PHE A 271 -7.18 20.35 10.71
CA PHE A 271 -6.91 19.26 9.77
C PHE A 271 -7.77 19.43 8.51
N SER A 272 -7.29 18.88 7.38
CA SER A 272 -8.02 18.93 6.11
C SER A 272 -7.71 17.73 5.22
N ALA A 273 -8.66 17.40 4.36
CA ALA A 273 -8.53 16.38 3.33
C ALA A 273 -9.42 16.76 2.15
N SER A 274 -8.90 17.50 1.17
CA SER A 274 -9.67 18.03 0.05
C SER A 274 -9.36 17.36 -1.29
N GLY A 275 -8.10 16.91 -1.50
CA GLY A 275 -7.69 16.19 -2.68
C GLY A 275 -7.93 14.68 -2.58
N ARG A 276 -7.68 13.95 -3.67
CA ARG A 276 -7.72 12.49 -3.65
C ARG A 276 -6.66 11.92 -2.72
N PHE A 277 -5.46 12.50 -2.75
CA PHE A 277 -4.33 12.15 -1.88
C PHE A 277 -3.84 13.39 -1.14
N ARG A 278 -3.25 13.22 0.03
CA ARG A 278 -2.73 14.35 0.83
C ARG A 278 -1.56 15.06 0.15
N SER A 279 -0.81 14.38 -0.70
CA SER A 279 0.20 15.01 -1.56
C SER A 279 -0.41 16.04 -2.54
N ASP A 280 -1.66 15.86 -2.97
CA ASP A 280 -2.38 16.86 -3.77
C ASP A 280 -2.68 18.11 -2.93
N ASP A 281 -3.02 17.94 -1.65
CA ASP A 281 -3.29 19.05 -0.73
C ASP A 281 -2.01 19.85 -0.40
N ILE A 282 -0.86 19.18 -0.24
CA ILE A 282 0.45 19.86 -0.15
C ILE A 282 0.71 20.69 -1.39
N LYS A 283 0.46 20.13 -2.58
CA LYS A 283 0.75 20.79 -3.87
C LYS A 283 0.04 22.13 -4.04
N ILE A 284 -1.14 22.28 -3.45
CA ILE A 284 -1.93 23.51 -3.51
C ILE A 284 -1.88 24.35 -2.23
N GLY A 285 -1.07 23.93 -1.25
CA GLY A 285 -0.85 24.67 0.01
C GLY A 285 -2.04 24.62 0.98
N ASN A 286 -2.88 23.60 0.89
CA ASN A 286 -4.02 23.40 1.81
C ASN A 286 -3.58 22.81 3.15
N ILE A 287 -2.47 22.06 3.18
CA ILE A 287 -1.86 21.52 4.38
C ILE A 287 -0.32 21.61 4.29
N LEU A 288 0.37 21.54 5.41
CA LEU A 288 1.84 21.46 5.46
C LEU A 288 2.35 20.04 5.63
N ALA A 289 1.59 19.18 6.29
CA ALA A 289 2.02 17.84 6.65
C ALA A 289 0.94 16.80 6.40
N TYR A 290 1.37 15.56 6.12
CA TYR A 290 0.45 14.44 6.09
C TYR A 290 1.12 13.15 6.53
N VAL A 291 0.32 12.22 7.06
CA VAL A 291 0.72 10.83 7.24
C VAL A 291 0.24 10.01 6.05
N GLY A 292 1.17 9.31 5.43
CA GLY A 292 0.91 8.43 4.30
C GLY A 292 1.97 7.33 4.19
N SER A 293 1.79 6.42 3.25
CA SER A 293 2.71 5.31 3.01
C SER A 293 4.10 5.80 2.57
N SER A 294 5.16 5.13 3.04
CA SER A 294 6.52 5.36 2.55
C SER A 294 6.62 5.26 1.02
N SER A 295 5.81 4.39 0.39
CA SER A 295 5.73 4.26 -1.07
C SER A 295 5.08 5.45 -1.78
N SER A 296 4.42 6.37 -1.05
CA SER A 296 3.89 7.61 -1.62
C SER A 296 4.94 8.72 -1.81
N ALA A 297 6.15 8.45 -1.41
CA ALA A 297 7.29 9.35 -1.44
C ALA A 297 7.56 10.03 -2.78
N THR A 298 7.38 9.30 -3.87
CA THR A 298 7.60 9.77 -5.24
C THR A 298 6.56 10.81 -5.68
N TYR A 299 5.44 10.93 -4.96
CA TYR A 299 4.35 11.87 -5.25
C TYR A 299 4.43 13.17 -4.46
N PHE A 300 5.37 13.31 -3.50
CA PHE A 300 5.53 14.56 -2.76
C PHE A 300 5.98 15.68 -3.71
N PRO A 301 5.28 16.82 -3.75
CA PRO A 301 5.59 17.88 -4.71
C PRO A 301 6.88 18.62 -4.36
N SER A 302 7.59 19.08 -5.36
CA SER A 302 8.76 19.97 -5.18
C SER A 302 8.39 21.46 -5.10
N ARG A 303 7.11 21.80 -5.30
CA ARG A 303 6.59 23.17 -5.30
C ARG A 303 5.17 23.20 -4.79
N VAL A 304 4.82 24.26 -4.08
CA VAL A 304 3.44 24.65 -3.78
C VAL A 304 2.96 25.64 -4.83
N MET A 305 1.74 25.42 -5.33
CA MET A 305 1.05 26.26 -6.31
C MET A 305 -0.05 27.04 -5.58
N LEU A 306 0.19 28.32 -5.27
CA LEU A 306 -0.79 29.17 -4.58
C LEU A 306 -1.85 29.73 -5.52
N SER A 307 -1.49 29.87 -6.81
CA SER A 307 -2.39 30.29 -7.90
C SER A 307 -1.79 29.86 -9.24
N ASP A 308 -2.46 30.15 -10.35
CA ASP A 308 -1.94 29.92 -11.71
C ASP A 308 -0.64 30.65 -12.00
N THR A 309 -0.30 31.70 -11.25
CA THR A 309 0.86 32.56 -11.48
C THR A 309 1.81 32.61 -10.28
N GLU A 310 1.43 32.09 -9.14
CA GLU A 310 2.20 32.16 -7.92
C GLU A 310 2.54 30.76 -7.39
N SER A 311 3.82 30.50 -7.19
CA SER A 311 4.31 29.23 -6.64
C SER A 311 5.68 29.42 -6.02
N HIS A 312 6.02 28.58 -5.06
CA HIS A 312 7.38 28.52 -4.47
C HIS A 312 7.86 27.08 -4.35
N SER A 313 9.17 26.90 -4.34
CA SER A 313 9.80 25.61 -4.14
C SER A 313 9.76 25.22 -2.68
N ILE A 314 9.56 23.93 -2.40
CA ILE A 314 9.52 23.38 -1.05
C ILE A 314 10.52 22.24 -0.90
N ALA A 315 11.01 22.06 0.31
CA ALA A 315 11.82 20.93 0.73
C ALA A 315 10.96 19.92 1.49
N LEU A 316 11.24 18.64 1.28
CA LEU A 316 10.64 17.54 2.03
C LEU A 316 11.43 17.27 3.30
N LYS A 317 10.73 17.20 4.43
CA LYS A 317 11.19 16.55 5.67
C LYS A 317 10.37 15.30 5.90
N VAL A 318 11.04 14.21 6.25
CA VAL A 318 10.37 12.96 6.61
C VAL A 318 10.63 12.68 8.09
N LEU A 319 9.57 12.37 8.81
CA LEU A 319 9.59 12.03 10.23
C LEU A 319 8.84 10.71 10.46
N PRO A 320 9.04 9.99 11.57
CA PRO A 320 8.16 8.89 11.95
C PRO A 320 6.70 9.34 12.01
N ALA A 321 5.76 8.45 11.74
CA ALA A 321 4.35 8.74 11.96
C ALA A 321 4.12 9.03 13.46
N PRO A 322 3.29 10.04 13.82
CA PRO A 322 3.02 10.36 15.22
C PRO A 322 2.22 9.23 15.88
N HIS A 323 2.51 8.97 17.14
CA HIS A 323 1.84 7.98 17.98
C HIS A 323 1.17 8.64 19.19
N PHE A 324 0.26 7.96 19.88
CA PHE A 324 -0.32 8.49 21.13
C PHE A 324 0.76 8.61 22.22
N ALA A 325 0.79 9.73 22.94
CA ALA A 325 1.87 10.07 23.87
C ALA A 325 2.09 9.05 24.99
N ASP A 326 1.02 8.39 25.45
CA ASP A 326 0.99 7.35 26.47
C ASP A 326 0.78 5.94 25.88
N GLY A 327 0.80 5.81 24.55
CA GLY A 327 0.60 4.56 23.82
C GLY A 327 1.86 3.73 23.66
N GLU A 328 1.68 2.46 23.35
CA GLU A 328 2.76 1.58 22.90
C GLU A 328 3.12 1.92 21.44
N LYS A 329 4.39 1.71 21.05
CA LYS A 329 4.83 2.02 19.69
C LYS A 329 4.50 0.90 18.72
N PHE A 330 3.39 1.07 18.02
CA PHE A 330 3.05 0.24 16.88
C PHE A 330 3.26 0.98 15.56
N ALA A 331 3.60 0.25 14.51
CA ALA A 331 3.61 0.78 13.16
C ALA A 331 2.80 -0.14 12.24
N VAL A 332 2.06 0.47 11.31
CA VAL A 332 1.27 -0.32 10.38
C VAL A 332 2.16 -1.07 9.40
N GLN A 333 1.91 -2.36 9.25
CA GLN A 333 2.45 -3.16 8.17
C GLN A 333 1.56 -3.01 6.94
N GLN A 334 2.08 -2.37 5.91
CA GLN A 334 1.38 -2.11 4.65
C GLN A 334 2.11 -2.74 3.45
N GLY A 335 1.48 -2.63 2.28
CA GLY A 335 1.96 -3.19 1.02
C GLY A 335 1.40 -4.60 0.81
N ALA A 336 0.65 -4.78 -0.28
CA ALA A 336 0.16 -6.08 -0.68
C ALA A 336 1.34 -7.03 -0.95
N GLY A 337 1.18 -8.28 -0.58
CA GLY A 337 2.09 -9.33 -1.04
C GLY A 337 1.60 -9.92 -2.37
N MET A 338 2.25 -10.98 -2.83
CA MET A 338 1.86 -11.74 -4.01
C MET A 338 1.30 -13.09 -3.64
N ALA A 339 0.11 -13.38 -4.13
CA ALA A 339 -0.53 -14.68 -4.04
C ALA A 339 -0.33 -15.45 -5.36
N VAL A 340 -0.21 -16.77 -5.29
CA VAL A 340 -0.12 -17.66 -6.45
C VAL A 340 -1.45 -18.38 -6.58
N ALA A 341 -2.11 -18.23 -7.73
CA ALA A 341 -3.32 -18.95 -8.05
C ALA A 341 -3.01 -20.43 -8.34
N LYS A 342 -3.93 -21.33 -8.02
CA LYS A 342 -3.82 -22.75 -8.39
C LYS A 342 -3.91 -22.92 -9.90
N THR A 343 -2.87 -23.52 -10.44
CA THR A 343 -2.74 -23.82 -11.87
C THR A 343 -2.08 -25.18 -12.07
N THR A 344 -1.18 -25.35 -13.00
CA THR A 344 -0.39 -26.57 -13.15
C THR A 344 0.80 -26.56 -12.20
N ASP A 345 1.26 -27.74 -11.76
CA ASP A 345 2.44 -27.90 -10.89
C ASP A 345 3.68 -27.17 -11.48
N ALA A 346 3.81 -27.13 -12.81
CA ALA A 346 4.91 -26.46 -13.49
C ALA A 346 4.83 -24.94 -13.38
N GLU A 347 3.64 -24.35 -13.53
CA GLU A 347 3.42 -22.91 -13.40
C GLU A 347 3.52 -22.45 -11.93
N GLU A 348 3.03 -23.25 -11.00
CA GLU A 348 3.16 -22.98 -9.55
C GLU A 348 4.64 -22.97 -9.14
N ALA A 349 5.41 -23.99 -9.56
CA ALA A 349 6.85 -24.03 -9.31
C ALA A 349 7.61 -22.87 -9.98
N ALA A 350 7.28 -22.53 -11.22
CA ALA A 350 7.86 -21.39 -11.93
C ALA A 350 7.53 -20.06 -11.25
N SER A 351 6.31 -19.90 -10.73
CA SER A 351 5.89 -18.72 -9.93
C SER A 351 6.77 -18.54 -8.70
N VAL A 352 7.07 -19.64 -7.99
CA VAL A 352 7.97 -19.61 -6.82
C VAL A 352 9.40 -19.22 -7.22
N VAL A 353 9.91 -19.71 -8.36
CA VAL A 353 11.23 -19.29 -8.87
C VAL A 353 11.29 -17.78 -9.09
N PHE A 354 10.26 -17.20 -9.72
CA PHE A 354 10.19 -15.75 -9.92
C PHE A 354 10.11 -14.99 -8.59
N LEU A 355 9.26 -15.41 -7.65
CA LEU A 355 9.10 -14.75 -6.36
C LEU A 355 10.38 -14.78 -5.51
N LYS A 356 11.07 -15.93 -5.47
CA LYS A 356 12.37 -16.05 -4.79
C LYS A 356 13.44 -15.16 -5.43
N TRP A 357 13.49 -15.09 -6.77
CA TRP A 357 14.40 -14.20 -7.48
C TRP A 357 14.09 -12.72 -7.19
N LEU A 358 12.85 -12.33 -7.23
CA LEU A 358 12.40 -10.96 -6.98
C LEU A 358 12.80 -10.45 -5.58
N THR A 359 12.85 -11.35 -4.61
CA THR A 359 13.18 -11.03 -3.21
C THR A 359 14.64 -11.31 -2.82
N GLN A 360 15.51 -11.67 -3.78
CA GLN A 360 16.96 -11.61 -3.57
C GLN A 360 17.37 -10.20 -3.18
N PRO A 361 18.33 -10.02 -2.25
CA PRO A 361 18.65 -8.71 -1.72
C PRO A 361 18.90 -7.63 -2.76
N GLU A 362 19.66 -7.93 -3.82
CA GLU A 362 19.97 -7.00 -4.90
C GLU A 362 18.73 -6.55 -5.67
N ASN A 363 17.81 -7.45 -6.00
CA ASN A 363 16.61 -7.16 -6.76
C ASN A 363 15.57 -6.42 -5.89
N ASN A 364 15.46 -6.85 -4.63
CA ASN A 364 14.53 -6.26 -3.69
C ASN A 364 14.94 -4.84 -3.29
N ILE A 365 16.24 -4.58 -3.11
CA ILE A 365 16.79 -3.23 -2.91
C ILE A 365 16.57 -2.37 -4.16
N ALA A 366 16.77 -2.93 -5.37
CA ALA A 366 16.55 -2.19 -6.61
C ALA A 366 15.09 -1.73 -6.73
N PHE A 367 14.13 -2.58 -6.36
CA PHE A 367 12.72 -2.19 -6.31
C PHE A 367 12.47 -1.14 -5.23
N ALA A 368 13.03 -1.31 -4.03
CA ALA A 368 12.87 -0.36 -2.92
C ALA A 368 13.32 1.04 -3.29
N VAL A 369 14.53 1.17 -3.86
CA VAL A 369 15.10 2.47 -4.29
C VAL A 369 14.27 3.13 -5.39
N GLY A 370 13.66 2.35 -6.28
CA GLY A 370 12.85 2.87 -7.38
C GLY A 370 11.40 3.17 -7.02
N SER A 371 10.91 2.72 -5.86
CA SER A 371 9.48 2.74 -5.54
C SER A 371 9.12 3.36 -4.19
N GLY A 372 10.09 3.45 -3.26
CA GLY A 372 9.84 3.85 -1.87
C GLY A 372 9.20 2.74 -1.00
N TYR A 373 9.08 1.52 -1.52
CA TYR A 373 8.75 0.36 -0.72
C TYR A 373 9.97 -0.12 0.07
N LEU A 374 9.74 -1.00 1.04
CA LEU A 374 10.78 -1.60 1.86
C LEU A 374 11.10 -3.04 1.38
N PRO A 375 12.37 -3.42 1.40
CA PRO A 375 12.76 -4.82 1.22
C PRO A 375 12.18 -5.72 2.31
N VAL A 376 12.03 -7.00 2.00
CA VAL A 376 11.29 -7.95 2.85
C VAL A 376 12.19 -8.97 3.58
N THR A 377 13.48 -8.97 3.30
CA THR A 377 14.45 -9.82 4.00
C THR A 377 15.27 -9.00 4.99
N HIS A 378 15.70 -9.63 6.09
CA HIS A 378 16.59 -8.97 7.07
C HIS A 378 17.85 -8.39 6.43
N ALA A 379 18.48 -9.13 5.50
CA ALA A 379 19.69 -8.68 4.83
C ALA A 379 19.51 -7.46 3.92
N ALA A 380 18.33 -7.31 3.31
CA ALA A 380 18.04 -6.23 2.38
C ALA A 380 17.41 -5.02 3.09
N ASN A 381 16.71 -5.23 4.21
CA ASN A 381 16.03 -4.15 4.97
C ASN A 381 17.00 -3.47 5.96
N GLU A 382 18.18 -3.15 5.47
CA GLU A 382 19.26 -2.47 6.20
C GLU A 382 19.78 -1.30 5.38
N MET A 383 19.85 -0.09 5.97
CA MET A 383 20.32 1.10 5.26
C MET A 383 21.75 0.97 4.72
N ASP A 384 22.62 0.25 5.42
CA ASP A 384 23.99 0.00 4.95
C ASP A 384 24.00 -0.89 3.69
N ALA A 385 23.11 -1.88 3.60
CA ALA A 385 22.94 -2.70 2.40
C ALA A 385 22.42 -1.86 1.23
N ILE A 386 21.38 -1.04 1.48
CA ILE A 386 20.79 -0.14 0.48
C ILE A 386 21.84 0.86 -0.04
N ARG A 387 22.61 1.53 0.83
CA ARG A 387 23.68 2.47 0.44
C ARG A 387 24.81 1.80 -0.32
N SER A 388 25.13 0.53 0.03
CA SER A 388 26.21 -0.24 -0.60
C SER A 388 25.82 -0.89 -1.93
N SER A 389 24.53 -0.81 -2.32
CA SER A 389 24.01 -1.42 -3.56
C SER A 389 24.58 -0.83 -4.85
N GLY A 390 25.16 0.38 -4.78
CA GLY A 390 25.65 1.12 -5.94
C GLY A 390 24.54 1.82 -6.75
N LEU A 391 23.30 1.76 -6.31
CA LEU A 391 22.16 2.48 -6.90
C LEU A 391 22.21 3.96 -6.53
N ILE A 392 21.64 4.81 -7.38
CA ILE A 392 21.56 6.25 -7.12
C ILE A 392 20.38 6.51 -6.18
N LEU A 393 20.68 6.88 -4.94
CA LEU A 393 19.71 7.38 -3.98
C LEU A 393 19.60 8.90 -4.11
N THR A 394 18.40 9.41 -4.40
CA THR A 394 18.13 10.85 -4.22
C THR A 394 18.07 11.16 -2.73
N GLY A 395 18.37 12.42 -2.34
CA GLY A 395 18.32 12.79 -0.92
C GLY A 395 16.95 12.54 -0.27
N ASN A 396 15.87 12.76 -1.01
CA ASN A 396 14.51 12.47 -0.51
C ASN A 396 14.31 10.97 -0.31
N MET A 397 14.68 10.15 -1.28
CA MET A 397 14.54 8.70 -1.19
C MET A 397 15.39 8.11 -0.05
N GLU A 398 16.62 8.60 0.12
CA GLU A 398 17.45 8.18 1.26
C GLU A 398 16.81 8.52 2.60
N ASN A 399 16.25 9.71 2.77
CA ASN A 399 15.55 10.10 3.99
C ASN A 399 14.33 9.22 4.25
N ILE A 400 13.54 8.91 3.21
CA ILE A 400 12.35 8.09 3.33
C ILE A 400 12.71 6.66 3.73
N LEU A 401 13.63 6.02 3.01
CA LEU A 401 14.07 4.67 3.31
C LEU A 401 14.73 4.59 4.70
N THR A 402 15.50 5.60 5.11
CA THR A 402 16.07 5.67 6.45
C THR A 402 14.97 5.66 7.52
N GLN A 403 14.00 6.59 7.43
CA GLN A 403 12.91 6.64 8.40
C GLN A 403 12.04 5.39 8.38
N ALA A 404 11.80 4.80 7.20
CA ALA A 404 10.99 3.60 7.08
C ALA A 404 11.70 2.36 7.65
N VAL A 405 12.99 2.17 7.38
CA VAL A 405 13.81 1.09 7.97
C VAL A 405 13.91 1.26 9.49
N ASP A 406 14.16 2.47 9.98
CA ASP A 406 14.21 2.77 11.42
C ASP A 406 12.86 2.47 12.09
N THR A 407 11.74 2.78 11.43
CA THR A 407 10.39 2.48 11.94
C THR A 407 10.18 0.96 12.08
N VAL A 408 10.52 0.18 11.06
CA VAL A 408 10.41 -1.31 11.12
C VAL A 408 11.26 -1.89 12.24
N ASN A 409 12.44 -1.32 12.49
CA ASN A 409 13.38 -1.84 13.48
C ASN A 409 13.08 -1.36 14.92
N SER A 410 12.28 -0.29 15.10
CA SER A 410 12.01 0.33 16.40
C SER A 410 10.59 0.21 16.90
N SER A 411 9.65 -0.29 16.07
CA SER A 411 8.23 -0.42 16.41
C SER A 411 7.77 -1.87 16.27
N GLU A 412 6.71 -2.25 16.98
CA GLU A 412 6.01 -3.49 16.71
C GLU A 412 5.15 -3.33 15.46
N MET A 413 5.42 -4.17 14.45
CA MET A 413 4.67 -4.14 13.19
C MET A 413 3.31 -4.80 13.37
N TYR A 414 2.24 -4.09 13.00
CA TYR A 414 0.88 -4.57 13.16
C TYR A 414 0.06 -4.46 11.87
N THR A 415 -0.67 -5.52 11.60
CA THR A 415 -1.81 -5.55 10.66
C THR A 415 -2.87 -6.49 11.25
N PRO A 416 -4.17 -6.16 11.17
CA PRO A 416 -5.21 -7.08 11.62
C PRO A 416 -5.15 -8.38 10.80
N ARG A 417 -5.49 -9.49 11.43
CA ARG A 417 -5.71 -10.76 10.71
C ARG A 417 -6.90 -10.62 9.76
N ALA A 418 -6.83 -11.34 8.65
CA ALA A 418 -7.93 -11.39 7.69
C ALA A 418 -9.14 -12.16 8.22
N PHE A 419 -10.33 -11.73 7.85
CA PHE A 419 -11.60 -12.37 8.17
C PHE A 419 -12.64 -12.14 7.07
N GLU A 420 -13.73 -12.88 7.11
CA GLU A 420 -14.81 -12.69 6.14
C GLU A 420 -15.43 -11.29 6.28
N GLY A 421 -15.42 -10.53 5.21
CA GLY A 421 -15.89 -9.14 5.20
C GLY A 421 -14.87 -8.09 5.65
N GLY A 422 -13.61 -8.47 5.88
CA GLY A 422 -12.54 -7.58 6.36
C GLY A 422 -12.37 -6.32 5.52
N THR A 423 -12.36 -6.41 4.20
CA THR A 423 -12.33 -5.24 3.30
C THR A 423 -13.49 -4.26 3.58
N LYS A 424 -14.71 -4.77 3.79
CA LYS A 424 -15.87 -3.93 4.08
C LYS A 424 -15.77 -3.28 5.46
N ALA A 425 -15.31 -4.04 6.46
CA ALA A 425 -15.09 -3.52 7.80
C ALA A 425 -14.03 -2.40 7.81
N ARG A 426 -12.93 -2.58 7.07
CA ARG A 426 -11.93 -1.51 6.87
C ARG A 426 -12.50 -0.28 6.17
N ASN A 427 -13.36 -0.46 5.17
CA ASN A 427 -14.06 0.65 4.52
C ASN A 427 -14.97 1.38 5.50
N THR A 428 -15.67 0.66 6.39
CA THR A 428 -16.47 1.27 7.47
C THR A 428 -15.59 2.14 8.36
N LEU A 429 -14.39 1.67 8.79
CA LEU A 429 -13.44 2.48 9.54
C LEU A 429 -12.96 3.71 8.76
N THR A 430 -12.68 3.55 7.46
CA THR A 430 -12.20 4.64 6.61
C THR A 430 -13.21 5.78 6.56
N TYR A 431 -14.48 5.48 6.33
CA TYR A 431 -15.47 6.50 6.00
C TYR A 431 -16.30 6.99 7.20
N SER A 432 -16.42 6.19 8.27
CA SER A 432 -17.31 6.54 9.40
C SER A 432 -16.95 7.86 10.09
N MET A 433 -15.67 8.16 10.25
CA MET A 433 -15.22 9.40 10.90
C MET A 433 -14.86 10.46 9.85
N SER A 434 -14.23 10.09 8.73
CA SER A 434 -13.79 11.07 7.72
C SER A 434 -14.95 11.77 7.04
N ASP A 435 -15.96 11.03 6.59
CA ASP A 435 -17.11 11.60 5.89
C ASP A 435 -17.94 12.50 6.82
N LEU A 436 -18.08 12.06 8.10
CA LEU A 436 -18.77 12.87 9.10
C LEU A 436 -18.00 14.17 9.37
N ALA A 437 -16.69 14.09 9.59
CA ALA A 437 -15.85 15.26 9.84
C ALA A 437 -15.86 16.26 8.68
N GLU A 438 -15.83 15.77 7.44
CA GLU A 438 -15.93 16.60 6.23
C GLU A 438 -17.28 17.31 6.14
N ALA A 439 -18.38 16.57 6.34
CA ALA A 439 -19.73 17.14 6.29
C ALA A 439 -19.94 18.22 7.38
N ASP A 440 -19.49 17.93 8.60
CA ASP A 440 -19.65 18.83 9.73
C ASP A 440 -18.75 20.07 9.62
N ARG A 441 -17.50 19.92 9.12
CA ARG A 441 -16.65 21.07 8.79
C ARG A 441 -17.30 21.95 7.72
N ALA A 442 -17.89 21.38 6.68
CA ALA A 442 -18.60 22.14 5.66
C ALA A 442 -19.79 22.93 6.26
N ALA A 443 -20.51 22.33 7.21
CA ALA A 443 -21.59 23.03 7.93
C ALA A 443 -21.05 24.17 8.80
N VAL A 444 -19.95 23.96 9.52
CA VAL A 444 -19.29 25.01 10.33
C VAL A 444 -18.86 26.18 9.44
N VAL A 445 -18.18 25.91 8.32
CA VAL A 445 -17.76 26.96 7.37
C VAL A 445 -18.96 27.76 6.84
N ALA A 446 -20.07 27.08 6.51
CA ALA A 446 -21.28 27.75 6.04
C ALA A 446 -21.91 28.67 7.11
N ARG A 447 -21.89 28.27 8.38
CA ARG A 447 -22.41 29.09 9.52
C ARG A 447 -21.52 30.30 9.79
N ILE A 448 -20.20 30.11 9.79
CA ILE A 448 -19.26 31.24 9.92
C ILE A 448 -19.46 32.24 8.80
N ALA A 449 -19.59 31.77 7.55
CA ALA A 449 -19.91 32.64 6.41
C ALA A 449 -21.26 33.35 6.54
N ALA A 450 -22.23 32.82 7.29
CA ALA A 450 -23.49 33.44 7.62
C ALA A 450 -23.41 34.42 8.79
N GLY A 451 -22.25 34.54 9.45
CA GLY A 451 -21.96 35.49 10.52
C GLY A 451 -22.04 34.93 11.95
N GLU A 452 -22.10 33.62 12.11
CA GLU A 452 -21.96 32.99 13.41
C GLU A 452 -20.48 33.04 13.85
N SER A 453 -20.22 33.02 15.16
CA SER A 453 -18.87 32.82 15.67
C SER A 453 -18.42 31.36 15.45
N ALA A 454 -17.12 31.10 15.28
CA ALA A 454 -16.61 29.73 15.16
C ALA A 454 -17.06 28.85 16.33
N ALA A 455 -17.00 29.38 17.55
CA ALA A 455 -17.42 28.65 18.77
C ALA A 455 -18.90 28.24 18.74
N ASP A 456 -19.80 29.13 18.26
CA ASP A 456 -21.22 28.81 18.15
C ASP A 456 -21.49 27.84 16.99
N ALA A 457 -20.79 28.01 15.88
CA ALA A 457 -20.92 27.16 14.70
C ALA A 457 -20.45 25.70 14.96
N GLU A 458 -19.45 25.51 15.81
CA GLU A 458 -18.89 24.22 16.20
C GLU A 458 -19.67 23.52 17.33
N ALA A 459 -20.40 24.27 18.17
CA ALA A 459 -20.88 23.82 19.47
C ALA A 459 -21.68 22.52 19.44
N GLU A 460 -22.54 22.31 18.43
CA GLU A 460 -23.36 21.10 18.36
C GLU A 460 -22.55 19.84 18.06
N PHE A 461 -21.41 19.97 17.38
CA PHE A 461 -20.52 18.86 16.98
C PHE A 461 -19.55 18.46 18.08
N MET A 462 -19.39 19.27 19.14
CA MET A 462 -18.44 19.07 20.23
C MET A 462 -19.08 18.49 21.48
N THR A 463 -20.32 18.01 21.40
CA THR A 463 -21.03 17.45 22.55
C THR A 463 -20.72 15.97 22.77
N ASP A 464 -20.86 15.50 24.01
CA ASP A 464 -20.70 14.09 24.35
C ASP A 464 -21.77 13.22 23.66
N GLU A 465 -22.99 13.75 23.52
CA GLU A 465 -24.09 13.08 22.84
C GLU A 465 -23.79 12.87 21.34
N TYR A 466 -23.08 13.82 20.70
CA TYR A 466 -22.71 13.69 19.29
C TYR A 466 -21.63 12.60 19.11
N PHE A 467 -20.62 12.59 19.94
CA PHE A 467 -19.63 11.53 19.98
C PHE A 467 -20.26 10.16 20.24
N GLU A 468 -21.14 10.05 21.26
CA GLU A 468 -21.80 8.78 21.61
C GLU A 468 -22.63 8.25 20.43
N ALA A 469 -23.34 9.10 19.72
CA ALA A 469 -24.12 8.73 18.53
C ALA A 469 -23.22 8.15 17.41
N TRP A 470 -22.05 8.76 17.15
CA TRP A 470 -21.07 8.23 16.21
C TRP A 470 -20.51 6.89 16.68
N TYR A 471 -20.09 6.79 17.94
CA TYR A 471 -19.49 5.58 18.51
C TYR A 471 -20.44 4.37 18.42
N GLN A 472 -21.70 4.55 18.80
CA GLN A 472 -22.72 3.49 18.69
C GLN A 472 -22.97 3.11 17.24
N SER A 473 -23.07 4.09 16.34
CA SER A 473 -23.25 3.84 14.90
C SER A 473 -22.08 3.05 14.30
N LEU A 474 -20.84 3.39 14.67
CA LEU A 474 -19.65 2.68 14.24
C LEU A 474 -19.66 1.23 14.74
N CYS A 475 -19.88 1.02 16.03
CA CYS A 475 -19.93 -0.32 16.62
C CYS A 475 -21.02 -1.19 15.97
N ASP A 476 -22.22 -0.64 15.74
CA ASP A 476 -23.33 -1.36 15.11
C ASP A 476 -23.01 -1.71 13.64
N ALA A 477 -22.35 -0.80 12.91
CA ALA A 477 -21.92 -1.05 11.54
C ALA A 477 -20.82 -2.12 11.45
N LEU A 478 -19.90 -2.18 12.42
CA LEU A 478 -18.83 -3.18 12.45
C LEU A 478 -19.33 -4.56 12.90
N ARG A 479 -20.26 -4.62 13.86
CA ARG A 479 -20.86 -5.90 14.33
C ARG A 479 -21.57 -6.69 13.22
N GLN A 480 -21.91 -6.07 12.10
CA GLN A 480 -22.47 -6.78 10.95
C GLN A 480 -21.49 -7.79 10.32
N TYR A 481 -20.19 -7.65 10.62
CA TYR A 481 -19.11 -8.50 10.13
C TYR A 481 -18.60 -9.46 11.21
N GLU A 482 -19.18 -9.45 12.41
CA GLU A 482 -18.90 -10.44 13.44
C GLU A 482 -19.42 -11.82 13.02
N GLY A 483 -18.60 -12.87 13.17
CA GLY A 483 -18.95 -14.21 12.74
C GLY A 483 -18.23 -15.31 13.49
#